data_61f572f89bf4d4e9beb202c578775a26
#
_entry.id   61f572f89bf4d4e9beb202c578775a26
#
_cell.length_a   1.000
_cell.length_b   1.000
_cell.length_c   1.000
_cell.angle_alpha   90.00
_cell.angle_beta   90.00
_cell.angle_gamma   90.00
#
_symmetry.space_group_name_H-M   'P 1'
#
loop_
_entity.id
_entity.type
_entity.pdbx_description
1 polymer ?
#
loop_
_entity_poly.entity_id
_entity_poly.type
_entity_poly.pdbx_seq_one_letter_code
_entity_poly.pdbx_strand_id
1 'polypeptide(L)'
;MSTPPAADAPGIPPRADGPRPTQRSLAETLRDTLARTARGGSDAARERHTARGKLLARDRIDRLLDEGSAFLEVAPLAAHGLYDGGAPAAGVVAGIGLVHGRHVMVVANDATVKGGAYFPLTVKKHLRAQEIALENRLPCIYLVDSGGAFLPMQDEVFPDRE
;
A
#
# COMPACT_ATOMS: atom_id res chain seq x y z
N MET A 1 -44.60 23.25 13.88
CA MET A 1 -43.15 22.95 13.74
C MET A 1 -42.99 21.47 13.90
N SER A 2 -42.89 20.73 12.78
CA SER A 2 -42.77 19.28 12.79
C SER A 2 -41.26 18.92 12.75
N THR A 3 -40.85 18.11 13.72
CA THR A 3 -39.49 17.57 13.80
C THR A 3 -39.28 16.58 12.65
N PRO A 4 -38.16 16.69 11.87
CA PRO A 4 -37.86 15.70 10.85
C PRO A 4 -37.54 14.33 11.47
N PRO A 5 -37.84 13.22 10.78
CA PRO A 5 -37.53 11.89 11.29
C PRO A 5 -36.02 11.68 11.35
N ALA A 6 -35.56 11.03 12.41
CA ALA A 6 -34.18 10.65 12.60
C ALA A 6 -33.73 9.75 11.42
N ALA A 7 -32.60 10.10 10.82
CA ALA A 7 -31.96 9.27 9.79
C ALA A 7 -31.56 7.92 10.40
N ASP A 8 -31.98 6.83 9.77
CA ASP A 8 -31.58 5.47 10.13
C ASP A 8 -30.06 5.36 10.13
N ALA A 9 -29.51 5.03 11.29
CA ALA A 9 -28.11 4.65 11.39
C ALA A 9 -27.85 3.41 10.52
N PRO A 10 -26.72 3.34 9.79
CA PRO A 10 -26.40 2.17 8.99
C PRO A 10 -26.43 0.90 9.86
N GLY A 11 -27.38 0.02 9.58
CA GLY A 11 -27.58 -1.21 10.33
C GLY A 11 -26.30 -2.06 10.33
N ILE A 12 -25.91 -2.53 11.50
CA ILE A 12 -24.84 -3.52 11.64
C ILE A 12 -25.28 -4.75 10.81
N PRO A 13 -24.49 -5.19 9.83
CA PRO A 13 -24.87 -6.35 9.02
C PRO A 13 -25.10 -7.57 9.93
N PRO A 14 -26.09 -8.43 9.61
CA PRO A 14 -26.39 -9.61 10.41
C PRO A 14 -25.11 -10.47 10.55
N ARG A 15 -24.87 -10.93 11.78
CA ARG A 15 -23.74 -11.84 12.07
C ARG A 15 -23.92 -13.10 11.24
N ALA A 16 -22.90 -13.46 10.46
CA ALA A 16 -22.87 -14.72 9.74
C ALA A 16 -23.04 -15.88 10.74
N ASP A 17 -23.99 -16.76 10.51
CA ASP A 17 -24.26 -17.97 11.30
C ASP A 17 -23.15 -19.01 11.01
N GLY A 18 -22.02 -18.83 11.65
CA GLY A 18 -20.88 -19.75 11.58
C GLY A 18 -20.05 -19.74 12.86
N PRO A 19 -19.21 -20.75 13.11
CA PRO A 19 -18.33 -20.76 14.26
C PRO A 19 -17.46 -19.51 14.26
N ARG A 20 -17.40 -18.81 15.39
CA ARG A 20 -16.61 -17.58 15.53
C ARG A 20 -15.14 -17.88 15.26
N PRO A 21 -14.46 -17.06 14.42
CA PRO A 21 -13.04 -17.25 14.17
C PRO A 21 -12.26 -17.11 15.47
N THR A 22 -11.27 -17.96 15.66
CA THR A 22 -10.34 -17.86 16.80
C THR A 22 -9.29 -16.80 16.53
N GLN A 23 -8.63 -16.30 17.58
CA GLN A 23 -7.50 -15.36 17.42
C GLN A 23 -6.38 -15.97 16.56
N ARG A 24 -6.15 -17.27 16.68
CA ARG A 24 -5.17 -17.99 15.85
C ARG A 24 -5.56 -17.94 14.37
N SER A 25 -6.80 -18.31 14.02
CA SER A 25 -7.26 -18.30 12.64
C SER A 25 -7.27 -16.90 12.03
N LEU A 26 -7.60 -15.86 12.82
CA LEU A 26 -7.50 -14.47 12.38
C LEU A 26 -6.06 -14.06 12.09
N ALA A 27 -5.12 -14.45 12.96
CA ALA A 27 -3.70 -14.16 12.77
C ALA A 27 -3.12 -14.90 11.54
N GLU A 28 -3.54 -16.13 11.28
CA GLU A 28 -3.18 -16.90 10.08
C GLU A 28 -3.72 -16.20 8.82
N THR A 29 -5.00 -15.86 8.81
CA THR A 29 -5.63 -15.11 7.70
C THR A 29 -4.91 -13.80 7.42
N LEU A 30 -4.52 -13.05 8.46
CA LEU A 30 -3.78 -11.80 8.30
C LEU A 30 -2.40 -12.05 7.69
N ARG A 31 -1.64 -13.05 8.18
CA ARG A 31 -0.33 -13.40 7.62
C ARG A 31 -0.41 -13.78 6.15
N ASP A 32 -1.38 -14.60 5.78
CA ASP A 32 -1.61 -15.03 4.40
C ASP A 32 -1.96 -13.83 3.51
N THR A 33 -2.77 -12.91 4.02
CA THR A 33 -3.15 -11.71 3.30
C THR A 33 -1.95 -10.78 3.09
N LEU A 34 -1.14 -10.57 4.13
CA LEU A 34 0.11 -9.80 4.03
C LEU A 34 1.09 -10.45 3.03
N ALA A 35 1.26 -11.78 3.09
CA ALA A 35 2.14 -12.50 2.18
C ALA A 35 1.69 -12.37 0.72
N ARG A 36 0.38 -12.50 0.45
CA ARG A 36 -0.17 -12.27 -0.90
C ARG A 36 0.05 -10.84 -1.37
N THR A 37 -0.26 -9.86 -0.52
CA THR A 37 -0.10 -8.44 -0.85
C THR A 37 1.37 -8.10 -1.11
N ALA A 38 2.29 -8.68 -0.35
CA ALA A 38 3.73 -8.46 -0.52
C ALA A 38 4.27 -8.94 -1.87
N ARG A 39 3.59 -9.86 -2.55
CA ARG A 39 3.98 -10.29 -3.90
C ARG A 39 3.83 -9.18 -4.95
N GLY A 40 2.98 -8.19 -4.70
CA GLY A 40 2.70 -7.12 -5.67
C GLY A 40 1.83 -7.59 -6.82
N GLY A 41 2.21 -7.28 -8.07
CA GLY A 41 1.46 -7.65 -9.25
C GLY A 41 1.47 -9.16 -9.56
N SER A 42 0.76 -9.55 -10.62
CA SER A 42 0.66 -10.96 -11.06
C SER A 42 2.03 -11.55 -11.41
N ASP A 43 2.14 -12.88 -11.38
CA ASP A 43 3.39 -13.58 -11.72
C ASP A 43 3.88 -13.20 -13.13
N ALA A 44 2.98 -13.13 -14.11
CA ALA A 44 3.31 -12.69 -15.48
C ALA A 44 3.81 -11.23 -15.53
N ALA A 45 3.30 -10.33 -14.67
CA ALA A 45 3.79 -8.96 -14.58
C ALA A 45 5.19 -8.91 -13.95
N ARG A 46 5.42 -9.70 -12.92
CA ARG A 46 6.72 -9.85 -12.25
C ARG A 46 7.78 -10.41 -13.20
N GLU A 47 7.46 -11.48 -13.92
CA GLU A 47 8.35 -12.09 -14.93
C GLU A 47 8.73 -11.08 -16.03
N ARG A 48 7.75 -10.38 -16.61
CA ARG A 48 8.03 -9.33 -17.60
C ARG A 48 8.90 -8.20 -17.04
N HIS A 49 8.75 -7.87 -15.77
CA HIS A 49 9.53 -6.83 -15.10
C HIS A 49 10.98 -7.27 -14.93
N THR A 50 11.21 -8.46 -14.37
CA THR A 50 12.54 -9.01 -14.10
C THR A 50 13.28 -9.39 -15.39
N ALA A 51 12.57 -9.86 -16.43
CA ALA A 51 13.15 -10.14 -17.74
C ALA A 51 13.77 -8.90 -18.43
N ARG A 52 13.39 -7.69 -18.00
CA ARG A 52 14.00 -6.42 -18.44
C ARG A 52 15.23 -6.02 -17.62
N GLY A 53 15.72 -6.90 -16.73
CA GLY A 53 16.84 -6.62 -15.85
C GLY A 53 16.48 -5.72 -14.65
N LYS A 54 15.19 -5.46 -14.40
CA LYS A 54 14.74 -4.63 -13.29
C LYS A 54 14.52 -5.46 -12.01
N LEU A 55 14.84 -4.87 -10.88
CA LEU A 55 14.53 -5.43 -9.56
C LEU A 55 13.08 -5.13 -9.18
N LEU A 56 12.45 -6.05 -8.45
CA LEU A 56 11.16 -5.80 -7.83
C LEU A 56 11.25 -4.69 -6.77
N ALA A 57 10.12 -4.06 -6.43
CA ALA A 57 10.10 -2.94 -5.49
C ALA A 57 10.75 -3.31 -4.14
N ARG A 58 10.44 -4.48 -3.58
CA ARG A 58 11.00 -4.94 -2.31
C ARG A 58 12.49 -5.27 -2.42
N ASP A 59 12.92 -5.88 -3.53
CA ASP A 59 14.35 -6.17 -3.76
C ASP A 59 15.18 -4.87 -3.84
N ARG A 60 14.59 -3.79 -4.39
CA ARG A 60 15.23 -2.45 -4.41
C ARG A 60 15.37 -1.88 -3.00
N ILE A 61 14.33 -2.04 -2.17
CA ILE A 61 14.36 -1.61 -0.77
C ILE A 61 15.41 -2.41 -0.01
N ASP A 62 15.40 -3.73 -0.11
CA ASP A 62 16.36 -4.60 0.58
C ASP A 62 17.82 -4.29 0.23
N ARG A 63 18.08 -3.89 -1.03
CA ARG A 63 19.43 -3.47 -1.45
C ARG A 63 19.82 -2.06 -0.99
N LEU A 64 18.86 -1.22 -0.67
CA LEU A 64 19.10 0.14 -0.17
C LEU A 64 19.39 0.14 1.32
N LEU A 65 18.70 -0.72 2.08
CA LEU A 65 18.80 -0.75 3.53
C LEU A 65 20.10 -1.38 4.01
N ASP A 66 20.51 -0.98 5.19
CA ASP A 66 21.66 -1.57 5.88
C ASP A 66 21.37 -3.06 6.12
N GLU A 67 22.37 -3.91 5.88
CA GLU A 67 22.25 -5.36 5.99
C GLU A 67 21.76 -5.79 7.37
N GLY A 68 20.73 -6.64 7.40
CA GLY A 68 20.12 -7.13 8.64
C GLY A 68 19.28 -6.11 9.40
N SER A 69 19.11 -4.88 8.88
CA SER A 69 18.24 -3.89 9.51
C SER A 69 16.77 -4.19 9.27
N ALA A 70 15.93 -3.78 10.23
CA ALA A 70 14.47 -3.92 10.09
C ALA A 70 13.87 -2.87 9.15
N PHE A 71 12.82 -3.27 8.43
CA PHE A 71 11.98 -2.36 7.65
C PHE A 71 10.57 -2.30 8.24
N LEU A 72 10.17 -1.13 8.75
CA LEU A 72 8.82 -0.90 9.28
C LEU A 72 7.92 -0.41 8.14
N GLU A 73 7.21 -1.34 7.51
CA GLU A 73 6.31 -1.01 6.40
C GLU A 73 5.04 -0.27 6.89
N VAL A 74 4.71 0.82 6.21
CA VAL A 74 3.51 1.64 6.46
C VAL A 74 2.36 1.16 5.59
N ALA A 75 1.21 0.89 6.19
CA ALA A 75 -0.04 0.52 5.53
C ALA A 75 0.13 -0.58 4.44
N PRO A 76 0.67 -1.76 4.78
CA PRO A 76 0.88 -2.84 3.80
C PRO A 76 -0.41 -3.34 3.15
N LEU A 77 -1.56 -3.17 3.81
CA LEU A 77 -2.88 -3.57 3.30
C LEU A 77 -3.67 -2.42 2.67
N ALA A 78 -3.02 -1.28 2.36
CA ALA A 78 -3.70 -0.20 1.66
C ALA A 78 -4.32 -0.71 0.34
N ALA A 79 -5.53 -0.26 0.04
CA ALA A 79 -6.36 -0.70 -1.10
C ALA A 79 -6.79 -2.18 -1.08
N HIS A 80 -6.64 -2.89 0.06
CA HIS A 80 -7.13 -4.26 0.17
C HIS A 80 -8.66 -4.31 -0.06
N GLY A 81 -9.09 -5.18 -0.97
CA GLY A 81 -10.51 -5.31 -1.34
C GLY A 81 -11.05 -4.20 -2.24
N LEU A 82 -10.21 -3.26 -2.69
CA LEU A 82 -10.58 -2.21 -3.64
C LEU A 82 -9.96 -2.45 -5.01
N TYR A 83 -10.48 -1.73 -6.02
CA TYR A 83 -9.99 -1.80 -7.41
C TYR A 83 -9.95 -3.23 -7.96
N ASP A 84 -10.95 -4.06 -7.60
CA ASP A 84 -11.03 -5.49 -7.96
C ASP A 84 -9.75 -6.29 -7.62
N GLY A 85 -9.08 -5.88 -6.54
CA GLY A 85 -7.80 -6.47 -6.13
C GLY A 85 -6.61 -6.06 -7.01
N GLY A 86 -6.80 -5.13 -7.93
CA GLY A 86 -5.81 -4.74 -8.94
C GLY A 86 -4.68 -3.83 -8.43
N ALA A 87 -4.74 -3.37 -7.17
CA ALA A 87 -3.74 -2.48 -6.59
C ALA A 87 -3.27 -2.95 -5.19
N PRO A 88 -2.61 -4.13 -5.06
CA PRO A 88 -2.07 -4.59 -3.79
C PRO A 88 -1.10 -3.56 -3.21
N ALA A 89 -1.18 -3.36 -1.88
CA ALA A 89 -0.44 -2.33 -1.15
C ALA A 89 -0.59 -0.91 -1.74
N ALA A 90 -1.70 -0.64 -2.46
CA ALA A 90 -1.93 0.57 -3.25
C ALA A 90 -0.85 0.84 -4.32
N GLY A 91 -0.18 -0.20 -4.84
CA GLY A 91 0.84 -0.07 -5.89
C GLY A 91 2.14 0.60 -5.43
N VAL A 92 2.33 0.82 -4.13
CA VAL A 92 3.53 1.45 -3.57
C VAL A 92 3.92 0.82 -2.24
N VAL A 93 5.18 0.51 -2.05
CA VAL A 93 5.75 0.07 -0.78
C VAL A 93 6.36 1.29 -0.10
N ALA A 94 5.89 1.61 1.11
CA ALA A 94 6.42 2.71 1.91
C ALA A 94 6.75 2.23 3.32
N GLY A 95 7.82 2.74 3.92
CA GLY A 95 8.22 2.34 5.26
C GLY A 95 9.49 3.03 5.74
N ILE A 96 9.82 2.78 6.99
CA ILE A 96 11.00 3.31 7.65
C ILE A 96 12.05 2.21 7.75
N GLY A 97 13.27 2.51 7.33
CA GLY A 97 14.42 1.62 7.43
C GLY A 97 15.71 2.38 7.70
N LEU A 98 16.81 1.66 7.87
CA LEU A 98 18.14 2.23 8.09
C LEU A 98 18.91 2.29 6.77
N VAL A 99 19.52 3.43 6.49
CA VAL A 99 20.47 3.63 5.39
C VAL A 99 21.69 4.35 5.93
N HIS A 100 22.83 3.69 5.92
CA HIS A 100 24.08 4.19 6.54
C HIS A 100 23.88 4.63 8.00
N GLY A 101 23.17 3.81 8.78
CA GLY A 101 22.90 4.06 10.19
C GLY A 101 21.86 5.15 10.47
N ARG A 102 21.22 5.71 9.45
CA ARG A 102 20.18 6.74 9.59
C ARG A 102 18.80 6.19 9.26
N HIS A 103 17.82 6.49 10.09
CA HIS A 103 16.44 6.22 9.75
C HIS A 103 15.97 7.13 8.62
N VAL A 104 15.36 6.53 7.61
CA VAL A 104 14.80 7.21 6.44
C VAL A 104 13.42 6.67 6.14
N MET A 105 12.57 7.51 5.55
CA MET A 105 11.35 7.07 4.91
C MET A 105 11.69 6.66 3.48
N VAL A 106 11.40 5.41 3.12
CA VAL A 106 11.55 4.90 1.75
C VAL A 106 10.16 4.76 1.13
N VAL A 107 10.01 5.23 -0.10
CA VAL A 107 8.79 5.06 -0.91
C VAL A 107 9.19 4.49 -2.26
N ALA A 108 8.72 3.28 -2.57
CA ALA A 108 9.05 2.56 -3.79
C ALA A 108 7.81 2.22 -4.59
N ASN A 109 7.70 2.68 -5.83
CA ASN A 109 6.64 2.24 -6.73
C ASN A 109 6.82 0.77 -7.09
N ASP A 110 5.71 0.02 -7.10
CA ASP A 110 5.68 -1.34 -7.62
C ASP A 110 5.19 -1.34 -9.08
N ALA A 111 6.14 -1.30 -10.00
CA ALA A 111 5.83 -1.29 -11.44
C ALA A 111 5.15 -2.59 -11.93
N THR A 112 5.13 -3.66 -11.12
CA THR A 112 4.37 -4.88 -11.44
C THR A 112 2.87 -4.69 -11.21
N VAL A 113 2.48 -3.66 -10.46
CA VAL A 113 1.09 -3.26 -10.21
C VAL A 113 0.71 -2.16 -11.19
N LYS A 114 0.02 -2.52 -12.26
CA LYS A 114 -0.45 -1.58 -13.29
C LYS A 114 0.63 -0.58 -13.78
N GLY A 115 1.87 -1.06 -13.94
CA GLY A 115 2.98 -0.22 -14.38
C GLY A 115 3.43 0.84 -13.36
N GLY A 116 3.13 0.66 -12.09
CA GLY A 116 3.41 1.65 -11.05
C GLY A 116 2.49 2.88 -11.11
N ALA A 117 1.31 2.74 -11.73
CA ALA A 117 0.35 3.83 -11.83
C ALA A 117 -0.21 4.24 -10.46
N TYR A 118 -0.46 5.53 -10.30
CA TYR A 118 -1.05 6.10 -9.09
C TYR A 118 -2.57 6.02 -9.15
N PHE A 119 -3.16 5.28 -8.23
CA PHE A 119 -4.57 5.27 -7.88
C PHE A 119 -4.85 6.32 -6.79
N PRO A 120 -6.11 6.68 -6.51
CA PRO A 120 -6.43 7.60 -5.42
C PRO A 120 -5.83 7.18 -4.07
N LEU A 121 -5.89 5.89 -3.72
CA LEU A 121 -5.25 5.40 -2.48
C LEU A 121 -3.72 5.32 -2.55
N THR A 122 -3.13 5.24 -3.73
CA THR A 122 -1.67 5.37 -3.88
C THR A 122 -1.21 6.77 -3.45
N VAL A 123 -1.95 7.80 -3.89
CA VAL A 123 -1.71 9.20 -3.50
C VAL A 123 -1.84 9.37 -1.99
N LYS A 124 -2.95 8.91 -1.40
CA LYS A 124 -3.18 9.02 0.05
C LYS A 124 -2.10 8.31 0.86
N LYS A 125 -1.69 7.11 0.45
CA LYS A 125 -0.60 6.38 1.12
C LYS A 125 0.74 7.13 1.00
N HIS A 126 1.02 7.69 -0.17
CA HIS A 126 2.24 8.47 -0.40
C HIS A 126 2.26 9.72 0.49
N LEU A 127 1.17 10.50 0.51
CA LEU A 127 1.02 11.66 1.38
C LEU A 127 1.19 11.28 2.86
N ARG A 128 0.56 10.19 3.31
CA ARG A 128 0.73 9.72 4.68
C ARG A 128 2.18 9.35 5.02
N ALA A 129 2.90 8.75 4.09
CA ALA A 129 4.33 8.48 4.28
C ALA A 129 5.13 9.78 4.44
N GLN A 130 4.82 10.82 3.64
CA GLN A 130 5.45 12.14 3.76
C GLN A 130 5.12 12.83 5.09
N GLU A 131 3.88 12.75 5.56
CA GLU A 131 3.48 13.27 6.87
C GLU A 131 4.28 12.61 7.99
N ILE A 132 4.35 11.27 8.00
CA ILE A 132 5.14 10.52 8.99
C ILE A 132 6.61 10.95 8.93
N ALA A 133 7.15 11.11 7.73
CA ALA A 133 8.53 11.56 7.57
C ALA A 133 8.74 12.97 8.12
N LEU A 134 7.83 13.89 7.85
CA LEU A 134 7.88 15.27 8.35
C LEU A 134 7.80 15.32 9.87
N GLU A 135 6.82 14.64 10.46
CA GLU A 135 6.61 14.58 11.92
C GLU A 135 7.83 14.01 12.66
N ASN A 136 8.50 13.03 12.05
CA ASN A 136 9.66 12.36 12.64
C ASN A 136 11.01 12.90 12.11
N ARG A 137 11.00 13.92 11.27
CA ARG A 137 12.20 14.53 10.66
C ARG A 137 13.08 13.51 9.92
N LEU A 138 12.43 12.59 9.19
CA LEU A 138 13.11 11.57 8.42
C LEU A 138 13.38 12.09 7.00
N PRO A 139 14.59 11.91 6.47
CA PRO A 139 14.82 12.06 5.03
C PRO A 139 13.94 11.10 4.24
N CYS A 140 13.46 11.53 3.07
CA CYS A 140 12.69 10.67 2.17
C CYS A 140 13.56 10.20 1.01
N ILE A 141 13.53 8.90 0.72
CA ILE A 141 14.16 8.30 -0.45
C ILE A 141 13.07 7.70 -1.33
N TYR A 142 12.98 8.18 -2.56
CA TYR A 142 12.01 7.72 -3.54
C TYR A 142 12.66 6.81 -4.57
N LEU A 143 12.23 5.54 -4.62
CA LEU A 143 12.62 4.57 -5.63
C LEU A 143 11.54 4.55 -6.72
N VAL A 144 11.62 5.52 -7.62
CA VAL A 144 10.57 5.76 -8.61
C VAL A 144 10.66 4.75 -9.76
N ASP A 145 9.53 4.12 -10.07
CA ASP A 145 9.28 3.34 -11.29
C ASP A 145 7.77 3.37 -11.56
N SER A 146 7.30 4.51 -12.08
CA SER A 146 5.87 4.83 -12.19
C SER A 146 5.49 5.20 -13.61
N GLY A 147 4.35 4.69 -14.06
CA GLY A 147 3.70 5.09 -15.30
C GLY A 147 2.89 6.38 -15.21
N GLY A 148 2.88 7.06 -14.05
CA GLY A 148 2.08 8.26 -13.80
C GLY A 148 0.71 7.97 -13.20
N ALA A 149 -0.25 8.87 -13.36
CA ALA A 149 -1.60 8.70 -12.84
C ALA A 149 -2.36 7.59 -13.58
N PHE A 150 -3.23 6.88 -12.85
CA PHE A 150 -4.14 5.92 -13.47
C PHE A 150 -5.27 6.69 -14.18
N LEU A 151 -5.10 6.87 -15.48
CA LEU A 151 -5.95 7.75 -16.29
C LEU A 151 -7.47 7.52 -16.18
N PRO A 152 -7.98 6.29 -16.04
CA PRO A 152 -9.42 6.08 -15.84
C PRO A 152 -10.00 6.71 -14.57
N MET A 153 -9.15 7.08 -13.61
CA MET A 153 -9.52 7.72 -12.34
C MET A 153 -8.76 9.03 -12.12
N GLN A 154 -8.39 9.72 -13.21
CA GLN A 154 -7.56 10.90 -13.13
C GLN A 154 -8.20 12.06 -12.35
N ASP A 155 -9.51 12.17 -12.39
CA ASP A 155 -10.33 13.14 -11.65
C ASP A 155 -10.24 12.93 -10.11
N GLU A 156 -9.93 11.70 -9.67
CA GLU A 156 -9.71 11.37 -8.27
C GLU A 156 -8.23 11.39 -7.86
N VAL A 157 -7.31 11.36 -8.85
CA VAL A 157 -5.85 11.31 -8.63
C VAL A 157 -5.20 12.69 -8.68
N PHE A 158 -5.74 13.59 -9.49
CA PHE A 158 -5.26 14.98 -9.59
C PHE A 158 -6.13 15.91 -8.73
N PRO A 159 -6.09 15.76 -7.47
CA PRO A 159 -6.94 16.62 -6.83
C PRO A 159 -6.31 17.78 -6.34
N ASP A 160 -6.88 18.27 -5.97
CA ASP A 160 -6.86 19.08 -4.87
C ASP A 160 -5.87 18.65 -3.82
N ARG A 161 -5.72 19.45 -2.90
CA ARG A 161 -4.64 19.48 -1.94
C ARG A 161 -4.64 18.36 -0.91
N GLU A 162 -5.67 17.51 -0.83
CA GLU A 162 -5.80 16.51 0.23
C GLU A 162 -6.15 15.12 -0.30
#